data_c239f43dda1ece8163adaad92a4a5b80
#
_entry.id   c239f43dda1ece8163adaad92a4a5b80
#
_cell.length_a   1.000
_cell.length_b   1.000
_cell.length_c   1.000
_cell.angle_alpha   90.00
_cell.angle_beta   90.00
_cell.angle_gamma   90.00
#
_symmetry.space_group_name_H-M   'P 1'
#
loop_
_entity.id
_entity.type
_entity.pdbx_description
1 polymer ?
#
loop_
_entity_poly.entity_id
_entity_poly.type
_entity_poly.pdbx_seq_one_letter_code
_entity_poly.pdbx_strand_id
1 'polypeptide(L)'
;MDTQTETLLQEIAEERRSHYFGKYRGIVLEALTGDDIGKLKVSVPDVLQDQPGIAVPCVPFAGPSHGLVAIPEKDDGVWIEFEAGDPSQPIWVGCWWGTGDMPSQAGPKIRTFVTTGGLALVMDDDKNELSLQHPDGPSITLSSDGIKLSTDAATVTLNTQGISLQGNTAVGE
;
A
#
# COMPACT_ATOMS: atom_id res chain seq x y z
N MET A 1 -34.63 5.20 40.03
CA MET A 1 -34.51 5.03 38.58
C MET A 1 -35.31 3.77 38.28
N ASP A 2 -36.08 3.73 37.20
CA ASP A 2 -36.94 2.57 36.91
C ASP A 2 -36.03 1.39 36.54
N THR A 3 -36.33 0.19 37.03
CA THR A 3 -35.56 -1.06 36.80
C THR A 3 -35.36 -1.34 35.30
N GLN A 4 -36.33 -0.95 34.46
CA GLN A 4 -36.18 -1.04 32.99
C GLN A 4 -35.10 -0.13 32.44
N THR A 5 -34.96 1.09 32.97
CA THR A 5 -33.92 2.03 32.54
C THR A 5 -32.53 1.54 32.95
N GLU A 6 -32.40 0.94 34.13
CA GLU A 6 -31.12 0.35 34.60
C GLU A 6 -30.73 -0.86 33.75
N THR A 7 -31.65 -1.74 33.41
CA THR A 7 -31.40 -2.88 32.54
C THR A 7 -30.95 -2.42 31.13
N LEU A 8 -31.66 -1.45 30.54
CA LEU A 8 -31.31 -0.91 29.22
C LEU A 8 -29.93 -0.24 29.21
N LEU A 9 -29.58 0.49 30.28
CA LEU A 9 -28.24 1.09 30.42
C LEU A 9 -27.15 0.04 30.55
N GLN A 10 -27.40 -1.07 31.22
CA GLN A 10 -26.47 -2.19 31.33
C GLN A 10 -26.27 -2.87 29.96
N GLU A 11 -27.35 -3.16 29.23
CA GLU A 11 -27.30 -3.76 27.89
C GLU A 11 -26.49 -2.88 26.92
N ILE A 12 -26.77 -1.56 26.88
CA ILE A 12 -26.03 -0.61 26.07
C ILE A 12 -24.55 -0.55 26.47
N ALA A 13 -24.27 -0.63 27.77
CA ALA A 13 -22.89 -0.60 28.26
C ALA A 13 -22.12 -1.89 27.91
N GLU A 14 -22.77 -3.03 27.93
CA GLU A 14 -22.21 -4.33 27.53
C GLU A 14 -21.99 -4.39 26.02
N GLU A 15 -22.96 -3.95 25.21
CA GLU A 15 -22.85 -3.85 23.77
C GLU A 15 -21.67 -2.93 23.37
N ARG A 16 -21.53 -1.77 24.01
CA ARG A 16 -20.41 -0.86 23.76
C ARG A 16 -19.04 -1.43 24.17
N ARG A 17 -18.99 -2.34 25.13
CA ARG A 17 -17.76 -2.98 25.59
C ARG A 17 -17.34 -4.14 24.71
N SER A 18 -18.26 -4.77 23.99
CA SER A 18 -18.02 -5.92 23.12
C SER A 18 -17.81 -5.55 21.66
N HIS A 19 -18.10 -4.29 21.27
CA HIS A 19 -17.98 -3.82 19.90
C HIS A 19 -16.91 -2.73 19.76
N TYR A 20 -16.11 -2.83 18.73
CA TYR A 20 -14.96 -1.97 18.46
C TYR A 20 -15.17 -1.17 17.19
N PHE A 21 -15.66 0.05 17.32
CA PHE A 21 -15.88 0.98 16.21
C PHE A 21 -14.69 1.93 16.06
N GLY A 22 -14.31 2.23 14.81
CA GLY A 22 -13.18 3.09 14.47
C GLY A 22 -11.97 2.31 13.96
N LYS A 23 -10.82 2.99 13.89
CA LYS A 23 -9.57 2.44 13.33
C LYS A 23 -8.58 2.12 14.44
N TYR A 24 -8.01 0.94 14.37
CA TYR A 24 -7.00 0.44 15.30
C TYR A 24 -5.69 0.21 14.56
N ARG A 25 -4.58 0.44 15.22
CA ARG A 25 -3.26 0.13 14.65
C ARG A 25 -3.01 -1.37 14.73
N GLY A 26 -2.64 -1.95 13.59
CA GLY A 26 -2.18 -3.32 13.51
C GLY A 26 -0.82 -3.41 12.85
N ILE A 27 -0.18 -4.55 13.05
CA ILE A 27 1.06 -4.95 12.36
C ILE A 27 0.79 -6.27 11.64
N VAL A 28 1.23 -6.36 10.40
CA VAL A 28 1.14 -7.59 9.61
C VAL A 28 2.12 -8.63 10.14
N LEU A 29 1.60 -9.76 10.57
CA LEU A 29 2.40 -10.91 10.96
C LEU A 29 2.73 -11.79 9.75
N GLU A 30 1.79 -11.88 8.79
CA GLU A 30 1.90 -12.71 7.60
C GLU A 30 0.90 -12.24 6.53
N ALA A 31 1.33 -12.10 5.28
CA ALA A 31 0.44 -11.97 4.13
C ALA A 31 0.07 -13.38 3.63
N LEU A 32 -1.22 -13.70 3.59
CA LEU A 32 -1.68 -15.03 3.25
C LEU A 32 -1.60 -15.29 1.74
N THR A 33 -1.47 -16.54 1.36
CA THR A 33 -1.28 -16.99 -0.03
C THR A 33 -2.35 -18.00 -0.45
N GLY A 34 -2.30 -18.45 -1.72
CA GLY A 34 -3.27 -19.41 -2.26
C GLY A 34 -4.68 -18.84 -2.30
N ASP A 35 -5.67 -19.58 -1.84
CA ASP A 35 -7.09 -19.16 -1.84
C ASP A 35 -7.39 -18.01 -0.88
N ASP A 36 -6.49 -17.73 0.05
CA ASP A 36 -6.58 -16.65 1.03
C ASP A 36 -5.76 -15.40 0.64
N ILE A 37 -5.26 -15.34 -0.59
CA ILE A 37 -4.49 -14.17 -1.07
C ILE A 37 -5.27 -12.88 -0.89
N GLY A 38 -4.60 -11.86 -0.33
CA GLY A 38 -5.22 -10.57 0.02
C GLY A 38 -5.63 -10.47 1.48
N LYS A 39 -5.85 -11.59 2.19
CA LYS A 39 -6.03 -11.59 3.64
C LYS A 39 -4.69 -11.47 4.36
N LEU A 40 -4.72 -10.85 5.53
CA LEU A 40 -3.55 -10.63 6.38
C LEU A 40 -3.77 -11.27 7.74
N LYS A 41 -2.77 -11.98 8.24
CA LYS A 41 -2.69 -12.31 9.65
C LYS A 41 -2.09 -11.10 10.38
N VAL A 42 -2.82 -10.52 11.32
CA VAL A 42 -2.46 -9.27 11.97
C VAL A 42 -2.43 -9.38 13.49
N SER A 43 -1.56 -8.58 14.09
CA SER A 43 -1.59 -8.27 15.52
C SER A 43 -2.29 -6.93 15.71
N VAL A 44 -3.28 -6.87 16.62
CA VAL A 44 -4.02 -5.65 16.99
C VAL A 44 -4.09 -5.60 18.53
N PRO A 45 -3.03 -5.17 19.20
CA PRO A 45 -2.91 -5.30 20.66
C PRO A 45 -4.04 -4.63 21.44
N ASP A 46 -4.54 -3.49 20.97
CA ASP A 46 -5.59 -2.71 21.63
C ASP A 46 -6.95 -3.41 21.67
N VAL A 47 -7.17 -4.43 20.81
CA VAL A 47 -8.45 -5.14 20.69
C VAL A 47 -8.27 -6.65 20.86
N LEU A 48 -7.35 -7.25 20.12
CA LEU A 48 -7.16 -8.70 20.08
C LEU A 48 -6.13 -9.19 21.10
N GLN A 49 -5.46 -8.27 21.81
CA GLN A 49 -4.40 -8.57 22.76
C GLN A 49 -3.30 -9.44 22.10
N ASP A 50 -2.98 -10.60 22.66
CA ASP A 50 -1.95 -11.50 22.13
C ASP A 50 -2.49 -12.48 21.06
N GLN A 51 -3.78 -12.41 20.70
CA GLN A 51 -4.37 -13.29 19.69
C GLN A 51 -4.29 -12.65 18.31
N PRO A 52 -3.72 -13.32 17.30
CA PRO A 52 -3.74 -12.77 15.93
C PRO A 52 -5.13 -12.91 15.31
N GLY A 53 -5.52 -11.90 14.52
CA GLY A 53 -6.72 -11.94 13.68
C GLY A 53 -6.39 -12.20 12.21
N ILE A 54 -7.38 -12.67 11.44
CA ILE A 54 -7.29 -12.78 9.97
C ILE A 54 -8.16 -11.67 9.37
N ALA A 55 -7.49 -10.59 8.92
CA ALA A 55 -8.16 -9.42 8.36
C ALA A 55 -8.41 -9.61 6.85
N VAL A 56 -9.64 -9.37 6.41
CA VAL A 56 -10.01 -9.32 5.00
C VAL A 56 -9.68 -7.95 4.39
N PRO A 57 -9.43 -7.84 3.06
CA PRO A 57 -9.10 -6.57 2.43
C PRO A 57 -10.30 -5.65 2.25
N CYS A 58 -10.13 -4.35 2.53
CA CYS A 58 -10.95 -3.27 2.01
C CYS A 58 -10.10 -2.44 1.05
N VAL A 59 -10.30 -2.62 -0.25
CA VAL A 59 -9.50 -2.00 -1.32
C VAL A 59 -10.34 -1.00 -2.13
N PRO A 60 -9.73 -0.03 -2.82
CA PRO A 60 -10.46 1.01 -3.58
C PRO A 60 -11.45 0.46 -4.61
N PHE A 61 -11.10 -0.63 -5.29
CA PHE A 61 -12.03 -1.39 -6.13
C PHE A 61 -11.56 -2.84 -6.29
N ALA A 62 -12.52 -3.75 -6.36
CA ALA A 62 -12.30 -5.17 -6.61
C ALA A 62 -13.53 -5.78 -7.30
N GLY A 63 -13.32 -6.85 -8.05
CA GLY A 63 -14.36 -7.64 -8.70
C GLY A 63 -13.78 -8.91 -9.32
N PRO A 64 -14.60 -9.76 -9.95
CA PRO A 64 -14.14 -11.00 -10.54
C PRO A 64 -13.04 -10.74 -11.59
N SER A 65 -11.83 -11.19 -11.32
CA SER A 65 -10.65 -11.08 -12.19
C SER A 65 -10.15 -9.65 -12.46
N HIS A 66 -10.54 -8.64 -11.65
CA HIS A 66 -10.04 -7.28 -11.75
C HIS A 66 -10.03 -6.57 -10.40
N GLY A 67 -9.14 -5.60 -10.24
CA GLY A 67 -9.03 -4.80 -9.01
C GLY A 67 -7.68 -4.14 -8.85
N LEU A 68 -7.54 -3.34 -7.79
CA LEU A 68 -6.26 -2.82 -7.33
C LEU A 68 -5.68 -3.82 -6.32
N VAL A 69 -4.50 -4.34 -6.61
CA VAL A 69 -3.80 -5.30 -5.75
C VAL A 69 -2.48 -4.68 -5.28
N ALA A 70 -2.44 -4.32 -4.00
CA ALA A 70 -1.24 -3.87 -3.30
C ALA A 70 -1.34 -4.40 -1.86
N ILE A 71 -0.83 -5.60 -1.66
CA ILE A 71 -0.96 -6.34 -0.39
C ILE A 71 0.23 -5.95 0.50
N PRO A 72 -0.02 -5.48 1.74
CA PRO A 72 1.03 -5.22 2.71
C PRO A 72 1.84 -6.48 3.03
N GLU A 73 3.12 -6.28 3.29
CA GLU A 73 4.04 -7.36 3.63
C GLU A 73 4.17 -7.52 5.16
N LYS A 74 4.86 -8.57 5.58
CA LYS A 74 5.16 -8.79 6.99
C LYS A 74 5.89 -7.57 7.58
N ASP A 75 5.53 -7.21 8.80
CA ASP A 75 6.01 -6.08 9.59
C ASP A 75 5.48 -4.70 9.13
N ASP A 76 4.68 -4.63 8.06
CA ASP A 76 4.00 -3.40 7.65
C ASP A 76 2.93 -2.98 8.67
N GLY A 77 2.79 -1.66 8.85
CA GLY A 77 1.74 -1.05 9.64
C GLY A 77 0.41 -0.95 8.88
N VAL A 78 -0.66 -1.50 9.45
CA VAL A 78 -1.99 -1.50 8.84
C VAL A 78 -3.04 -0.87 9.76
N TRP A 79 -4.04 -0.22 9.17
CA TRP A 79 -5.23 0.21 9.86
C TRP A 79 -6.28 -0.89 9.81
N ILE A 80 -6.78 -1.27 10.98
CA ILE A 80 -7.79 -2.31 11.14
C ILE A 80 -9.10 -1.70 11.62
N GLU A 81 -10.17 -2.07 10.98
CA GLU A 81 -11.56 -1.92 11.41
C GLU A 81 -12.16 -3.30 11.68
N PHE A 82 -13.32 -3.33 12.32
CA PHE A 82 -14.03 -4.58 12.61
C PHE A 82 -15.44 -4.48 12.02
N GLU A 83 -15.86 -5.49 11.25
CA GLU A 83 -17.17 -5.51 10.61
C GLU A 83 -18.28 -5.42 11.66
N ALA A 84 -19.11 -4.40 11.56
CA ALA A 84 -20.12 -4.05 12.57
C ALA A 84 -19.57 -3.93 14.00
N GLY A 85 -18.25 -3.72 14.18
CA GLY A 85 -17.60 -3.67 15.48
C GLY A 85 -17.23 -5.04 16.08
N ASP A 86 -17.48 -6.15 15.39
CA ASP A 86 -17.19 -7.50 15.85
C ASP A 86 -15.68 -7.80 15.78
N PRO A 87 -14.97 -7.98 16.92
CA PRO A 87 -13.54 -8.24 16.93
C PRO A 87 -13.12 -9.55 16.25
N SER A 88 -14.06 -10.47 16.00
CA SER A 88 -13.80 -11.71 15.26
C SER A 88 -13.73 -11.51 13.75
N GLN A 89 -14.12 -10.33 13.24
CA GLN A 89 -14.20 -10.01 11.83
C GLN A 89 -13.35 -8.76 11.47
N PRO A 90 -12.02 -8.83 11.59
CA PRO A 90 -11.15 -7.71 11.26
C PRO A 90 -11.06 -7.46 9.75
N ILE A 91 -10.99 -6.19 9.37
CA ILE A 91 -10.84 -5.68 8.00
C ILE A 91 -9.62 -4.77 7.98
N TRP A 92 -8.65 -5.00 7.10
CA TRP A 92 -7.60 -4.03 6.86
C TRP A 92 -8.04 -3.00 5.80
N VAL A 93 -7.90 -1.71 6.12
CA VAL A 93 -8.48 -0.61 5.32
C VAL A 93 -7.42 0.36 4.80
N GLY A 94 -6.14 0.04 4.97
CA GLY A 94 -5.01 0.85 4.52
C GLY A 94 -3.80 0.64 5.40
N CYS A 95 -2.73 1.40 5.11
CA CYS A 95 -1.46 1.30 5.80
C CYS A 95 -1.10 2.61 6.50
N TRP A 96 -0.09 2.56 7.37
CA TRP A 96 0.53 3.73 7.99
C TRP A 96 2.04 3.54 8.03
N TRP A 97 2.77 4.64 7.94
CA TRP A 97 4.22 4.64 8.10
C TRP A 97 4.62 5.02 9.53
N GLY A 98 5.60 4.34 10.06
CA GLY A 98 6.33 4.79 11.24
C GLY A 98 7.20 6.02 10.92
N THR A 99 7.86 6.55 11.95
CA THR A 99 8.77 7.68 11.77
C THR A 99 9.99 7.25 10.95
N GLY A 100 10.16 7.84 9.77
CA GLY A 100 11.29 7.54 8.89
C GLY A 100 11.06 6.42 7.87
N ASP A 101 9.86 5.81 7.82
CA ASP A 101 9.56 4.68 6.95
C ASP A 101 9.07 5.10 5.55
N MET A 102 8.85 6.40 5.33
CA MET A 102 8.44 6.87 4.00
C MET A 102 9.53 6.62 2.95
N PRO A 103 9.14 6.23 1.71
CA PRO A 103 10.08 6.11 0.61
C PRO A 103 10.91 7.38 0.40
N SER A 104 12.19 7.23 0.07
CA SER A 104 13.11 8.37 -0.14
C SER A 104 12.67 9.30 -1.28
N GLN A 105 11.89 8.79 -2.24
CA GLN A 105 11.30 9.54 -3.35
C GLN A 105 10.06 10.35 -2.93
N ALA A 106 9.58 10.21 -1.70
CA ALA A 106 8.37 10.92 -1.26
C ALA A 106 8.61 12.42 -1.09
N GLY A 107 7.62 13.22 -1.45
CA GLY A 107 7.66 14.67 -1.31
C GLY A 107 6.29 15.33 -1.50
N PRO A 108 6.11 16.60 -1.11
CA PRO A 108 4.81 17.27 -1.17
C PRO A 108 4.18 17.32 -2.58
N LYS A 109 5.03 17.35 -3.64
CA LYS A 109 4.62 17.36 -5.03
C LYS A 109 5.00 16.10 -5.80
N ILE A 110 5.41 15.04 -5.09
CA ILE A 110 5.76 13.75 -5.66
C ILE A 110 4.69 12.74 -5.28
N ARG A 111 4.19 11.98 -6.26
CA ARG A 111 3.37 10.79 -6.11
C ARG A 111 4.19 9.60 -6.55
N THR A 112 4.33 8.66 -5.65
CA THR A 112 5.16 7.49 -5.94
C THR A 112 4.48 6.20 -5.49
N PHE A 113 4.73 5.14 -6.23
CA PHE A 113 4.50 3.77 -5.83
C PHE A 113 5.85 3.06 -5.85
N VAL A 114 6.28 2.55 -4.70
CA VAL A 114 7.59 1.89 -4.55
C VAL A 114 7.35 0.51 -3.95
N THR A 115 7.93 -0.51 -4.57
CA THR A 115 7.92 -1.88 -4.04
C THR A 115 9.05 -2.09 -3.05
N THR A 116 8.96 -3.12 -2.21
CA THR A 116 10.01 -3.53 -1.27
C THR A 116 11.34 -3.83 -1.98
N GLY A 117 11.27 -4.33 -3.23
CA GLY A 117 12.43 -4.56 -4.09
C GLY A 117 13.01 -3.29 -4.74
N GLY A 118 12.44 -2.10 -4.47
CA GLY A 118 12.95 -0.82 -4.98
C GLY A 118 12.48 -0.43 -6.39
N LEU A 119 11.59 -1.21 -7.02
CA LEU A 119 10.95 -0.78 -8.27
C LEU A 119 10.04 0.41 -7.96
N ALA A 120 10.16 1.50 -8.73
CA ALA A 120 9.40 2.72 -8.48
C ALA A 120 8.71 3.25 -9.73
N LEU A 121 7.44 3.71 -9.53
CA LEU A 121 6.74 4.63 -10.40
C LEU A 121 6.73 5.99 -9.69
N VAL A 122 7.31 7.01 -10.31
CA VAL A 122 7.40 8.36 -9.72
C VAL A 122 6.79 9.40 -10.65
N MET A 123 5.93 10.24 -10.11
CA MET A 123 5.37 11.43 -10.76
C MET A 123 5.80 12.64 -9.97
N ASP A 124 6.64 13.49 -10.57
CA ASP A 124 7.22 14.69 -9.97
C ASP A 124 6.65 15.95 -10.65
N ASP A 125 5.75 16.65 -9.96
CA ASP A 125 5.09 17.85 -10.48
C ASP A 125 6.07 19.04 -10.64
N ASP A 126 7.11 19.12 -9.83
CA ASP A 126 8.09 20.22 -9.92
C ASP A 126 9.01 20.05 -11.14
N LYS A 127 9.35 18.82 -11.49
CA LYS A 127 10.11 18.51 -12.71
C LYS A 127 9.23 18.33 -13.94
N ASN A 128 7.90 18.21 -13.75
CA ASN A 128 6.97 17.81 -14.80
C ASN A 128 7.42 16.51 -15.48
N GLU A 129 7.68 15.48 -14.65
CA GLU A 129 8.30 14.25 -15.06
C GLU A 129 7.54 13.04 -14.49
N LEU A 130 7.36 12.00 -15.33
CA LEU A 130 6.94 10.68 -14.93
C LEU A 130 8.06 9.69 -15.23
N SER A 131 8.43 8.86 -14.24
CA SER A 131 9.47 7.86 -14.44
C SER A 131 9.12 6.50 -13.87
N LEU A 132 9.62 5.44 -14.56
CA LEU A 132 9.71 4.08 -14.07
C LEU A 132 11.17 3.80 -13.78
N GLN A 133 11.49 3.35 -12.58
CA GLN A 133 12.86 3.20 -12.11
C GLN A 133 13.10 1.78 -11.60
N HIS A 134 14.20 1.19 -12.02
CA HIS A 134 14.72 -0.04 -11.47
C HIS A 134 15.83 0.29 -10.45
N PRO A 135 15.94 -0.42 -9.30
CA PRO A 135 16.94 -0.14 -8.28
C PRO A 135 18.38 -0.23 -8.81
N ASP A 136 18.64 -1.09 -9.80
CA ASP A 136 19.96 -1.30 -10.40
C ASP A 136 20.24 -0.36 -11.59
N GLY A 137 19.54 0.78 -11.73
CA GLY A 137 19.86 1.84 -12.68
C GLY A 137 18.96 1.99 -13.91
N PRO A 138 18.42 0.92 -14.57
CA PRO A 138 17.54 1.11 -15.72
C PRO A 138 16.32 1.96 -15.42
N SER A 139 15.95 2.85 -16.36
CA SER A 139 14.80 3.74 -16.20
C SER A 139 14.12 4.11 -17.50
N ILE A 140 12.84 4.45 -17.42
CA ILE A 140 12.04 5.09 -18.48
C ILE A 140 11.54 6.42 -17.93
N THR A 141 11.79 7.52 -18.62
CA THR A 141 11.39 8.86 -18.21
C THR A 141 10.59 9.54 -19.31
N LEU A 142 9.45 10.13 -18.94
CA LEU A 142 8.66 11.04 -19.76
C LEU A 142 8.77 12.44 -19.15
N SER A 143 9.15 13.42 -19.98
CA SER A 143 9.27 14.83 -19.58
C SER A 143 8.87 15.75 -20.73
N SER A 144 8.96 17.07 -20.53
CA SER A 144 8.78 18.05 -21.60
C SER A 144 9.79 17.88 -22.75
N ASP A 145 10.95 17.29 -22.49
CA ASP A 145 12.01 17.07 -23.48
C ASP A 145 11.81 15.81 -24.33
N GLY A 146 10.85 14.95 -23.94
CA GLY A 146 10.51 13.72 -24.65
C GLY A 146 10.52 12.48 -23.79
N ILE A 147 10.79 11.33 -24.43
CA ILE A 147 10.88 10.02 -23.79
C ILE A 147 12.33 9.56 -23.79
N LYS A 148 12.81 9.14 -22.63
CA LYS A 148 14.15 8.62 -22.45
C LYS A 148 14.11 7.21 -21.84
N LEU A 149 14.77 6.26 -22.49
CA LEU A 149 15.08 4.95 -21.92
C LEU A 149 16.56 4.93 -21.59
N SER A 150 16.93 4.61 -20.37
CA SER A 150 18.29 4.67 -19.88
C SER A 150 18.69 3.39 -19.16
N THR A 151 19.93 2.97 -19.41
CA THR A 151 20.65 1.96 -18.64
C THR A 151 22.02 2.53 -18.31
N ASP A 152 22.85 1.81 -17.55
CA ASP A 152 24.23 2.23 -17.26
C ASP A 152 25.10 2.34 -18.52
N ALA A 153 24.77 1.57 -19.57
CA ALA A 153 25.60 1.46 -20.79
C ALA A 153 25.04 2.23 -21.99
N ALA A 154 23.73 2.50 -22.03
CA ALA A 154 23.10 3.04 -23.23
C ALA A 154 21.86 3.91 -22.90
N THR A 155 21.58 4.85 -23.82
CA THR A 155 20.37 5.69 -23.75
C THR A 155 19.70 5.76 -25.12
N VAL A 156 18.37 5.63 -25.13
CA VAL A 156 17.51 5.94 -26.28
C VAL A 156 16.70 7.16 -25.92
N THR A 157 16.74 8.20 -26.75
CA THR A 157 15.91 9.40 -26.56
C THR A 157 15.04 9.63 -27.79
N LEU A 158 13.74 9.83 -27.53
CA LEU A 158 12.75 10.22 -28.54
C LEU A 158 12.23 11.61 -28.19
N ASN A 159 12.47 12.59 -29.06
CA ASN A 159 12.03 13.98 -28.87
C ASN A 159 11.63 14.65 -30.18
N THR A 160 11.41 15.97 -30.18
CA THR A 160 11.03 16.73 -31.36
C THR A 160 12.11 16.77 -32.48
N GLN A 161 13.35 16.41 -32.18
CA GLN A 161 14.47 16.31 -33.13
C GLN A 161 14.54 14.93 -33.79
N GLY A 162 13.84 13.92 -33.26
CA GLY A 162 13.84 12.55 -33.73
C GLY A 162 14.26 11.54 -32.69
N ILE A 163 14.91 10.48 -33.11
CA ILE A 163 15.43 9.39 -32.24
C ILE A 163 16.95 9.48 -32.17
N SER A 164 17.50 9.52 -30.98
CA SER A 164 18.94 9.40 -30.75
C SER A 164 19.27 8.15 -29.94
N LEU A 165 20.37 7.51 -30.28
CA LEU A 165 20.93 6.35 -29.59
C LEU A 165 22.36 6.72 -29.15
N GLN A 166 22.61 6.52 -27.86
CA GLN A 166 23.92 6.73 -27.24
C GLN A 166 24.31 5.48 -26.46
N GLY A 167 25.55 5.04 -26.57
CA GLY A 167 26.08 3.87 -25.89
C GLY A 167 26.88 2.96 -26.82
N ASN A 168 27.39 1.85 -26.29
CA ASN A 168 28.06 0.84 -27.09
C ASN A 168 27.04 0.13 -27.99
N THR A 169 27.03 0.43 -29.27
CA THR A 169 26.30 -0.35 -30.28
C THR A 169 27.03 -1.67 -30.52
N ALA A 170 26.73 -2.68 -29.71
CA ALA A 170 26.95 -4.05 -30.15
C ALA A 170 25.84 -4.36 -31.16
N VAL A 171 26.06 -4.06 -32.42
CA VAL A 171 25.25 -4.61 -33.51
C VAL A 171 25.65 -6.08 -33.56
N GLY A 172 24.77 -6.96 -33.03
CA GLY A 172 24.94 -8.40 -33.21
C GLY A 172 24.90 -8.70 -34.71
N GLU A 173 25.92 -9.40 -35.21
CA GLU A 173 25.89 -10.10 -36.49
C GLU A 173 24.87 -11.23 -36.46
#